data_d9b10c55b8ddaba77bb8a9cd3e4d9cff
#
_entry.id   d9b10c55b8ddaba77bb8a9cd3e4d9cff
#
_cell.length_a   1.000
_cell.length_b   1.000
_cell.length_c   1.000
_cell.angle_alpha   90.00
_cell.angle_beta   90.00
_cell.angle_gamma   90.00
#
_symmetry.space_group_name_H-M   'P 1'
#
loop_
_entity.id
_entity.type
_entity.pdbx_description
1 polymer ?
#
loop_
_entity_poly.entity_id
_entity_poly.type
_entity_poly.pdbx_seq_one_letter_code
_entity_poly.pdbx_strand_id
1 'polypeptide(L)'
;MTDQKPTYTEAFPVSHGLLFHHFHDVSHPVGQGSISGEDLHEIIDRIGRRHFLDAGDWMERARAGRLQPTDLCLTFDDNLRCQYDVARPVLDAAGLSAFWFVYTSPLKGTMERLELYRYFRSVQFPDFNSFFSAFLDYVAATPHGDGLDIIMASAEAASYLDEFPFYSLTDRQFRYLRDIHLGEAQYDAVMAALIAASSLPIAEIHEKLWMDGKNLRELAAAGHVVGTHSHTHPTRIEMLADGDLRSEHETSHQLLSDLIGAPPQAMSHPCNMWDGRTLDILDELGFEIGFAARLEVGQASRFLYPRHDHADVMTFLGMR
;
A
#
# COMPACT_ATOMS: atom_id res chain seq x y z
N MET A 1 5.74 3.69 -41.72
CA MET A 1 5.07 4.29 -40.57
C MET A 1 5.82 3.76 -39.37
N THR A 2 6.56 4.59 -38.64
CA THR A 2 7.24 4.19 -37.40
C THR A 2 6.16 3.92 -36.37
N ASP A 3 6.03 2.67 -35.92
CA ASP A 3 5.23 2.29 -34.77
C ASP A 3 5.78 3.01 -33.52
N GLN A 4 5.31 4.21 -33.28
CA GLN A 4 5.69 4.97 -32.09
C GLN A 4 4.86 4.41 -30.93
N LYS A 5 5.53 3.92 -29.89
CA LYS A 5 4.85 3.45 -28.67
C LYS A 5 3.94 4.57 -28.16
N PRO A 6 2.67 4.29 -27.80
CA PRO A 6 1.77 5.32 -27.26
C PRO A 6 2.34 5.94 -26.00
N THR A 7 2.04 7.20 -25.76
CA THR A 7 2.30 7.85 -24.47
C THR A 7 1.46 7.19 -23.39
N TYR A 8 1.81 7.42 -22.12
CA TYR A 8 1.09 6.81 -21.00
C TYR A 8 -0.41 7.12 -21.02
N THR A 9 -0.79 8.39 -21.21
CA THR A 9 -2.20 8.81 -21.23
C THR A 9 -2.96 8.39 -22.48
N GLU A 10 -2.29 8.08 -23.58
CA GLU A 10 -2.90 7.46 -24.75
C GLU A 10 -3.15 5.96 -24.54
N ALA A 11 -2.25 5.27 -23.83
CA ALA A 11 -2.41 3.86 -23.50
C ALA A 11 -3.48 3.62 -22.43
N PHE A 12 -3.61 4.55 -21.48
CA PHE A 12 -4.56 4.48 -20.36
C PHE A 12 -5.48 5.73 -20.36
N PRO A 13 -6.44 5.80 -21.31
CA PRO A 13 -7.28 6.99 -21.51
C PRO A 13 -8.46 7.04 -20.51
N VAL A 14 -8.16 7.01 -19.23
CA VAL A 14 -9.09 7.13 -18.11
C VAL A 14 -8.44 7.94 -16.98
N SER A 15 -9.20 8.83 -16.34
CA SER A 15 -8.71 9.56 -15.17
C SER A 15 -8.50 8.60 -14.02
N HIS A 16 -7.31 8.60 -13.43
CA HIS A 16 -6.96 7.67 -12.35
C HIS A 16 -5.85 8.20 -11.45
N GLY A 17 -5.71 7.56 -10.29
CA GLY A 17 -4.58 7.78 -9.40
C GLY A 17 -3.41 6.84 -9.72
N LEU A 18 -2.17 7.30 -9.55
CA LEU A 18 -1.04 6.40 -9.44
C LEU A 18 -0.89 5.97 -7.98
N LEU A 19 -0.77 4.66 -7.75
CA LEU A 19 -0.72 4.06 -6.41
C LEU A 19 0.71 3.77 -6.00
N PHE A 20 1.10 4.30 -4.84
CA PHE A 20 2.41 4.09 -4.23
C PHE A 20 2.26 3.61 -2.78
N HIS A 21 3.24 2.78 -2.34
CA HIS A 21 3.35 2.32 -0.97
C HIS A 21 4.75 2.65 -0.42
N HIS A 22 5.75 1.81 -0.68
CA HIS A 22 7.05 1.85 -0.04
C HIS A 22 8.10 2.60 -0.85
N PHE A 23 8.86 3.43 -0.13
CA PHE A 23 10.03 4.14 -0.66
C PHE A 23 11.29 3.71 0.09
N HIS A 24 12.43 3.87 -0.57
CA HIS A 24 13.73 3.62 0.04
C HIS A 24 14.73 4.74 -0.23
N ASP A 25 15.65 4.93 0.69
CA ASP A 25 16.82 5.78 0.60
C ASP A 25 17.91 5.28 1.59
N VAL A 26 18.84 6.16 1.97
CA VAL A 26 19.89 5.81 2.97
C VAL A 26 19.31 5.56 4.37
N SER A 27 18.12 6.04 4.68
CA SER A 27 17.46 5.92 5.98
C SER A 27 16.36 4.86 6.00
N HIS A 28 15.81 4.54 4.86
CA HIS A 28 14.74 3.57 4.67
C HIS A 28 15.23 2.40 3.85
N PRO A 29 15.14 1.15 4.36
CA PRO A 29 15.72 -0.01 3.69
C PRO A 29 15.04 -0.33 2.37
N VAL A 30 15.83 -0.81 1.41
CA VAL A 30 15.31 -1.39 0.18
C VAL A 30 14.51 -2.63 0.52
N GLY A 31 13.28 -2.72 0.03
CA GLY A 31 12.39 -3.86 0.19
C GLY A 31 11.67 -4.21 -1.10
N GLN A 32 11.01 -5.36 -1.14
CA GLN A 32 10.25 -5.79 -2.31
C GLN A 32 9.23 -4.73 -2.72
N GLY A 33 9.29 -4.26 -3.97
CA GLY A 33 8.39 -3.25 -4.52
C GLY A 33 8.64 -1.82 -4.03
N SER A 34 9.70 -1.54 -3.24
CA SER A 34 10.05 -0.17 -2.89
C SER A 34 10.76 0.54 -4.05
N ILE A 35 10.53 1.84 -4.17
CA ILE A 35 11.14 2.73 -5.16
C ILE A 35 11.88 3.88 -4.48
N SER A 36 12.82 4.49 -5.20
CA SER A 36 13.52 5.67 -4.72
C SER A 36 12.75 6.97 -5.03
N GLY A 37 13.21 8.08 -4.45
CA GLY A 37 12.72 9.41 -4.83
C GLY A 37 13.05 9.76 -6.29
N GLU A 38 14.17 9.26 -6.82
CA GLU A 38 14.56 9.42 -8.21
C GLU A 38 13.60 8.68 -9.15
N ASP A 39 13.18 7.47 -8.80
CA ASP A 39 12.17 6.72 -9.57
C ASP A 39 10.84 7.47 -9.63
N LEU A 40 10.37 8.03 -8.50
CA LEU A 40 9.15 8.83 -8.48
C LEU A 40 9.28 10.07 -9.38
N HIS A 41 10.40 10.77 -9.30
CA HIS A 41 10.66 11.92 -10.16
C HIS A 41 10.65 11.52 -11.65
N GLU A 42 11.31 10.42 -12.00
CA GLU A 42 11.36 9.90 -13.37
C GLU A 42 9.97 9.48 -13.88
N ILE A 43 9.13 8.87 -13.04
CA ILE A 43 7.73 8.54 -13.38
C ILE A 43 6.97 9.82 -13.74
N ILE A 44 7.04 10.86 -12.90
CA ILE A 44 6.37 12.14 -13.14
C ILE A 44 6.84 12.79 -14.44
N ASP A 45 8.14 12.80 -14.69
CA ASP A 45 8.72 13.40 -15.89
C ASP A 45 8.35 12.66 -17.17
N ARG A 46 8.45 11.33 -17.18
CA ARG A 46 8.14 10.50 -18.36
C ARG A 46 6.66 10.51 -18.74
N ILE A 47 5.77 10.55 -17.76
CA ILE A 47 4.33 10.73 -18.01
C ILE A 47 4.04 12.18 -18.43
N GLY A 48 4.74 13.12 -17.83
CA GLY A 48 4.61 14.56 -18.03
C GLY A 48 3.83 15.24 -16.91
N ARG A 49 4.50 16.12 -16.17
CA ARG A 49 3.96 16.87 -15.02
C ARG A 49 2.57 17.49 -15.27
N ARG A 50 2.31 17.94 -16.50
CA ARG A 50 1.04 18.60 -16.89
C ARG A 50 -0.20 17.73 -16.74
N HIS A 51 -0.04 16.40 -16.68
CA HIS A 51 -1.14 15.46 -16.52
C HIS A 51 -1.53 15.26 -15.06
N PHE A 52 -0.65 15.61 -14.12
CA PHE A 52 -0.90 15.48 -12.69
C PHE A 52 -1.57 16.74 -12.15
N LEU A 53 -2.76 16.57 -11.64
CA LEU A 53 -3.49 17.59 -10.87
C LEU A 53 -3.09 17.53 -9.41
N ASP A 54 -3.16 18.67 -8.74
CA ASP A 54 -3.15 18.72 -7.30
C ASP A 54 -4.35 17.93 -6.72
N ALA A 55 -4.15 17.29 -5.58
CA ALA A 55 -5.17 16.39 -5.02
C ALA A 55 -6.52 17.10 -4.79
N GLY A 56 -6.49 18.35 -4.31
CA GLY A 56 -7.71 19.16 -4.14
C GLY A 56 -8.42 19.45 -5.46
N ASP A 57 -7.68 19.84 -6.49
CA ASP A 57 -8.22 20.11 -7.82
C ASP A 57 -8.79 18.86 -8.47
N TRP A 58 -8.08 17.74 -8.32
CA TRP A 58 -8.56 16.46 -8.83
C TRP A 58 -9.88 16.05 -8.15
N MET A 59 -9.94 16.18 -6.83
CA MET A 59 -11.15 15.87 -6.05
C MET A 59 -12.31 16.79 -6.44
N GLU A 60 -12.07 18.09 -6.61
CA GLU A 60 -13.11 19.02 -7.06
C GLU A 60 -13.66 18.66 -8.46
N ARG A 61 -12.77 18.31 -9.40
CA ARG A 61 -13.19 17.85 -10.73
C ARG A 61 -13.94 16.53 -10.67
N ALA A 62 -13.51 15.59 -9.82
CA ALA A 62 -14.18 14.32 -9.60
C ALA A 62 -15.63 14.51 -9.13
N ARG A 63 -15.83 15.34 -8.10
CA ARG A 63 -17.16 15.71 -7.57
C ARG A 63 -18.07 16.35 -8.59
N ALA A 64 -17.49 17.18 -9.44
CA ALA A 64 -18.24 17.91 -10.48
C ALA A 64 -18.45 17.10 -11.77
N GLY A 65 -17.94 15.86 -11.85
CA GLY A 65 -17.99 15.04 -13.08
C GLY A 65 -17.21 15.66 -14.24
N ARG A 66 -16.13 16.40 -13.95
CA ARG A 66 -15.34 17.18 -14.93
C ARG A 66 -13.93 16.63 -15.16
N LEU A 67 -13.61 15.45 -14.60
CA LEU A 67 -12.33 14.80 -14.88
C LEU A 67 -12.18 14.49 -16.35
N GLN A 68 -11.01 14.80 -16.91
CA GLN A 68 -10.63 14.44 -18.26
C GLN A 68 -9.88 13.11 -18.25
N PRO A 69 -9.93 12.32 -19.35
CA PRO A 69 -9.21 11.04 -19.41
C PRO A 69 -7.70 11.12 -19.14
N THR A 70 -7.11 12.31 -19.28
CA THR A 70 -5.69 12.57 -19.04
C THR A 70 -5.40 13.14 -17.65
N ASP A 71 -6.42 13.35 -16.82
CA ASP A 71 -6.25 13.88 -15.47
C ASP A 71 -5.80 12.78 -14.52
N LEU A 72 -4.58 12.89 -14.03
CA LEU A 72 -3.95 11.97 -13.09
C LEU A 72 -3.80 12.63 -11.73
N CYS A 73 -3.73 11.82 -10.66
CA CYS A 73 -3.31 12.23 -9.34
C CYS A 73 -2.34 11.23 -8.72
N LEU A 74 -1.63 11.64 -7.68
CA LEU A 74 -0.73 10.78 -6.93
C LEU A 74 -1.40 10.35 -5.63
N THR A 75 -1.29 9.07 -5.28
CA THR A 75 -1.92 8.47 -4.10
C THR A 75 -0.94 7.58 -3.35
N PHE A 76 -0.90 7.73 -2.03
CA PHE A 76 -0.02 7.00 -1.12
C PHE A 76 -0.86 6.30 -0.07
N ASP A 77 -0.72 4.98 0.05
CA ASP A 77 -1.45 4.18 1.04
C ASP A 77 -0.55 3.80 2.23
N ASP A 78 -1.14 3.36 3.34
CA ASP A 78 -0.52 2.73 4.51
C ASP A 78 0.16 3.66 5.54
N ASN A 79 0.05 4.97 5.42
CA ASN A 79 0.62 5.88 6.44
C ASN A 79 2.13 5.72 6.67
N LEU A 80 2.90 5.34 5.65
CA LEU A 80 4.30 4.97 5.84
C LEU A 80 5.23 6.18 5.98
N ARG A 81 6.16 6.09 6.93
CA ARG A 81 7.14 7.15 7.20
C ARG A 81 8.05 7.41 6.00
N CYS A 82 8.44 6.37 5.28
CA CYS A 82 9.27 6.51 4.07
C CYS A 82 8.62 7.37 2.98
N GLN A 83 7.29 7.42 2.91
CA GLN A 83 6.58 8.30 1.98
C GLN A 83 6.80 9.77 2.33
N TYR A 84 6.69 10.10 3.61
CA TYR A 84 6.91 11.47 4.08
C TYR A 84 8.36 11.92 3.91
N ASP A 85 9.31 11.05 4.21
CA ASP A 85 10.72 11.39 4.17
C ASP A 85 11.31 11.40 2.75
N VAL A 86 10.82 10.52 1.85
CA VAL A 86 11.38 10.33 0.50
C VAL A 86 10.48 10.91 -0.60
N ALA A 87 9.19 10.60 -0.60
CA ALA A 87 8.30 11.02 -1.68
C ALA A 87 7.89 12.50 -1.55
N ARG A 88 7.56 12.98 -0.35
CA ARG A 88 7.14 14.37 -0.13
C ARG A 88 8.11 15.40 -0.70
N PRO A 89 9.44 15.32 -0.47
CA PRO A 89 10.38 16.28 -1.08
C PRO A 89 10.33 16.31 -2.61
N VAL A 90 10.07 15.20 -3.26
CA VAL A 90 9.91 15.11 -4.72
C VAL A 90 8.65 15.86 -5.16
N LEU A 91 7.54 15.66 -4.42
CA LEU A 91 6.29 16.38 -4.69
C LEU A 91 6.43 17.88 -4.49
N ASP A 92 7.07 18.30 -3.39
CA ASP A 92 7.34 19.71 -3.10
C ASP A 92 8.16 20.35 -4.24
N ALA A 93 9.19 19.67 -4.73
CA ALA A 93 10.02 20.14 -5.85
C ALA A 93 9.25 20.20 -7.18
N ALA A 94 8.31 19.26 -7.40
CA ALA A 94 7.44 19.23 -8.59
C ALA A 94 6.27 20.23 -8.50
N GLY A 95 6.03 20.85 -7.33
CA GLY A 95 4.87 21.69 -7.05
C GLY A 95 3.57 20.89 -7.17
N LEU A 96 3.53 19.69 -6.59
CA LEU A 96 2.38 18.78 -6.60
C LEU A 96 1.90 18.47 -5.20
N SER A 97 0.58 18.45 -5.00
CA SER A 97 -0.03 17.81 -3.84
C SER A 97 -0.60 16.43 -4.22
N ALA A 98 -0.79 15.57 -3.21
CA ALA A 98 -1.21 14.19 -3.38
C ALA A 98 -2.25 13.77 -2.34
N PHE A 99 -2.87 12.62 -2.56
CA PHE A 99 -3.69 11.93 -1.56
C PHE A 99 -2.83 11.02 -0.69
N TRP A 100 -3.06 11.05 0.62
CA TRP A 100 -2.35 10.24 1.62
C TRP A 100 -3.39 9.47 2.44
N PHE A 101 -3.51 8.18 2.18
CA PHE A 101 -4.51 7.33 2.82
C PHE A 101 -3.92 6.61 4.02
N VAL A 102 -4.52 6.86 5.16
CA VAL A 102 -4.00 6.52 6.48
C VAL A 102 -4.86 5.47 7.14
N TYR A 103 -4.32 4.29 7.43
CA TYR A 103 -4.93 3.45 8.43
C TYR A 103 -4.44 3.90 9.82
N THR A 104 -5.38 4.02 10.77
CA THR A 104 -5.17 4.88 11.92
C THR A 104 -4.72 4.17 13.19
N SER A 105 -4.66 2.83 13.22
CA SER A 105 -4.23 2.09 14.41
C SER A 105 -2.79 2.39 14.84
N PRO A 106 -1.81 2.67 13.95
CA PRO A 106 -0.47 3.08 14.37
C PRO A 106 -0.45 4.42 15.11
N LEU A 107 -1.37 5.34 14.81
CA LEU A 107 -1.50 6.61 15.54
C LEU A 107 -1.88 6.41 17.01
N LYS A 108 -2.34 5.22 17.38
CA LYS A 108 -2.63 4.79 18.76
C LYS A 108 -1.55 3.86 19.33
N GLY A 109 -0.42 3.73 18.65
CA GLY A 109 0.72 2.92 19.10
C GLY A 109 0.61 1.43 18.72
N THR A 110 -0.34 1.03 17.88
CA THR A 110 -0.42 -0.35 17.40
C THR A 110 0.75 -0.62 16.46
N MET A 111 1.50 -1.70 16.75
CA MET A 111 2.52 -2.23 15.85
C MET A 111 1.86 -3.20 14.88
N GLU A 112 1.61 -2.74 13.65
CA GLU A 112 1.02 -3.60 12.64
C GLU A 112 2.05 -4.65 12.17
N ARG A 113 1.62 -5.92 12.09
CA ARG A 113 2.54 -7.05 11.95
C ARG A 113 3.14 -7.16 10.57
N LEU A 114 2.36 -6.91 9.51
CA LEU A 114 2.85 -7.07 8.13
C LEU A 114 3.98 -6.10 7.84
N GLU A 115 3.84 -4.84 8.27
CA GLU A 115 4.90 -3.84 8.12
C GLU A 115 6.11 -4.13 9.00
N LEU A 116 5.91 -4.58 10.25
CA LEU A 116 6.99 -5.02 11.11
C LEU A 116 7.77 -6.18 10.48
N TYR A 117 7.07 -7.19 9.94
CA TYR A 117 7.70 -8.36 9.33
C TYR A 117 8.43 -7.99 8.03
N ARG A 118 7.85 -7.08 7.24
CA ARG A 118 8.51 -6.53 6.05
C ARG A 118 9.79 -5.81 6.42
N TYR A 119 9.75 -4.90 7.38
CA TYR A 119 10.90 -4.15 7.86
C TYR A 119 11.98 -5.09 8.41
N PHE A 120 11.60 -6.03 9.28
CA PHE A 120 12.50 -7.05 9.82
C PHE A 120 13.25 -7.79 8.72
N ARG A 121 12.54 -8.29 7.71
CA ARG A 121 13.19 -8.97 6.56
C ARG A 121 14.19 -8.08 5.83
N SER A 122 13.82 -6.83 5.63
CA SER A 122 14.65 -5.89 4.84
C SER A 122 15.90 -5.41 5.57
N VAL A 123 15.90 -5.37 6.92
CA VAL A 123 17.07 -4.90 7.69
C VAL A 123 17.91 -6.03 8.26
N GLN A 124 17.33 -7.22 8.47
CA GLN A 124 18.02 -8.34 9.11
C GLN A 124 18.70 -9.28 8.09
N PHE A 125 18.22 -9.29 6.85
CA PHE A 125 18.69 -10.20 5.83
C PHE A 125 19.12 -9.44 4.57
N PRO A 126 20.22 -9.88 3.89
CA PRO A 126 20.73 -9.22 2.70
C PRO A 126 19.78 -9.37 1.49
N ASP A 127 18.98 -10.44 1.47
CA ASP A 127 18.02 -10.75 0.42
C ASP A 127 16.91 -11.68 0.92
N PHE A 128 15.89 -11.85 0.09
CA PHE A 128 14.74 -12.68 0.41
C PHE A 128 15.11 -14.17 0.59
N ASN A 129 16.06 -14.70 -0.18
CA ASN A 129 16.44 -16.11 -0.09
C ASN A 129 17.12 -16.41 1.25
N SER A 130 17.97 -15.50 1.74
CA SER A 130 18.60 -15.58 3.05
C SER A 130 17.58 -15.57 4.19
N PHE A 131 16.56 -14.71 4.09
CA PHE A 131 15.44 -14.73 5.01
C PHE A 131 14.66 -16.05 4.95
N PHE A 132 14.32 -16.50 3.74
CA PHE A 132 13.52 -17.71 3.56
C PHE A 132 14.26 -18.96 4.07
N SER A 133 15.58 -19.05 3.87
CA SER A 133 16.40 -20.12 4.46
C SER A 133 16.30 -20.12 5.98
N ALA A 134 16.51 -18.99 6.63
CA ALA A 134 16.41 -18.89 8.09
C ALA A 134 14.97 -19.19 8.60
N PHE A 135 13.96 -18.79 7.85
CA PHE A 135 12.57 -19.11 8.14
C PHE A 135 12.30 -20.62 8.06
N LEU A 136 12.79 -21.29 7.00
CA LEU A 136 12.67 -22.74 6.84
C LEU A 136 13.39 -23.51 7.96
N ASP A 137 14.62 -23.11 8.31
CA ASP A 137 15.40 -23.72 9.39
C ASP A 137 14.65 -23.63 10.73
N TYR A 138 14.01 -22.47 10.98
CA TYR A 138 13.21 -22.30 12.18
C TYR A 138 11.95 -23.19 12.17
N VAL A 139 11.20 -23.20 11.05
CA VAL A 139 9.98 -24.04 10.91
C VAL A 139 10.35 -25.53 11.08
N ALA A 140 11.47 -25.97 10.46
CA ALA A 140 11.95 -27.36 10.55
C ALA A 140 12.23 -27.82 12.00
N ALA A 141 12.60 -26.87 12.88
CA ALA A 141 12.83 -27.14 14.30
C ALA A 141 11.56 -27.16 15.15
N THR A 142 10.39 -26.90 14.56
CA THR A 142 9.08 -26.92 15.22
C THR A 142 8.27 -28.17 14.84
N PRO A 143 7.14 -28.45 15.51
CA PRO A 143 6.23 -29.52 15.08
C PRO A 143 5.65 -29.36 13.67
N HIS A 144 5.75 -28.16 13.08
CA HIS A 144 5.30 -27.89 11.71
C HIS A 144 6.38 -28.22 10.66
N GLY A 145 7.54 -28.68 11.08
CA GLY A 145 8.65 -29.12 10.20
C GLY A 145 8.47 -30.52 9.62
N ASP A 146 7.54 -31.30 10.13
CA ASP A 146 7.32 -32.66 9.65
C ASP A 146 6.88 -32.67 8.18
N GLY A 147 7.69 -33.28 7.30
CA GLY A 147 7.41 -33.33 5.87
C GLY A 147 7.67 -32.04 5.09
N LEU A 148 8.34 -31.06 5.69
CA LEU A 148 8.59 -29.75 5.08
C LEU A 148 9.29 -29.86 3.71
N ASP A 149 10.27 -30.76 3.58
CA ASP A 149 10.96 -31.02 2.31
C ASP A 149 10.00 -31.49 1.21
N ILE A 150 9.03 -32.36 1.57
CA ILE A 150 8.00 -32.84 0.65
C ILE A 150 7.07 -31.71 0.24
N ILE A 151 6.67 -30.88 1.20
CA ILE A 151 5.80 -29.73 0.96
C ILE A 151 6.50 -28.74 0.02
N MET A 152 7.76 -28.40 0.27
CA MET A 152 8.51 -27.46 -0.55
C MET A 152 8.82 -27.99 -1.96
N ALA A 153 8.91 -29.30 -2.12
CA ALA A 153 9.09 -29.94 -3.43
C ALA A 153 7.76 -30.21 -4.17
N SER A 154 6.61 -29.89 -3.57
CA SER A 154 5.30 -30.19 -4.16
C SER A 154 4.99 -29.27 -5.37
N ALA A 155 4.18 -29.80 -6.29
CA ALA A 155 3.70 -29.03 -7.42
C ALA A 155 2.77 -27.87 -6.96
N GLU A 156 2.01 -28.09 -5.88
CA GLU A 156 1.13 -27.11 -5.29
C GLU A 156 1.91 -25.88 -4.78
N ALA A 157 3.02 -26.09 -4.07
CA ALA A 157 3.88 -25.01 -3.62
C ALA A 157 4.55 -24.26 -4.79
N ALA A 158 4.92 -24.98 -5.85
CA ALA A 158 5.56 -24.42 -7.02
C ALA A 158 4.58 -23.61 -7.90
N SER A 159 3.30 -24.02 -7.95
CA SER A 159 2.26 -23.36 -8.76
C SER A 159 1.41 -22.37 -7.98
N TYR A 160 1.61 -22.24 -6.66
CA TYR A 160 0.86 -21.28 -5.84
C TYR A 160 1.07 -19.85 -6.31
N LEU A 161 -0.01 -19.14 -6.65
CA LEU A 161 0.03 -17.77 -7.19
C LEU A 161 0.86 -17.65 -8.48
N ASP A 162 0.89 -18.67 -9.35
CA ASP A 162 1.64 -18.64 -10.62
C ASP A 162 0.99 -17.73 -11.67
N GLU A 163 -0.27 -17.33 -11.47
CA GLU A 163 -0.93 -16.26 -12.24
C GLU A 163 -0.28 -14.88 -12.04
N PHE A 164 0.57 -14.71 -11.02
CA PHE A 164 1.31 -13.48 -10.77
C PHE A 164 2.77 -13.61 -11.21
N PRO A 165 3.14 -13.17 -12.42
CA PRO A 165 4.44 -13.43 -13.04
C PRO A 165 5.63 -12.75 -12.33
N PHE A 166 5.36 -11.78 -11.46
CA PHE A 166 6.38 -11.09 -10.66
C PHE A 166 6.85 -11.88 -9.42
N TYR A 167 6.15 -12.97 -9.04
CA TYR A 167 6.61 -13.84 -7.97
C TYR A 167 7.60 -14.88 -8.48
N SER A 168 8.81 -14.89 -7.91
CA SER A 168 9.77 -15.98 -8.12
C SER A 168 9.23 -17.30 -7.55
N LEU A 169 9.87 -18.41 -7.92
CA LEU A 169 9.54 -19.73 -7.33
C LEU A 169 9.68 -19.68 -5.80
N THR A 170 10.74 -19.06 -5.29
CA THR A 170 10.97 -18.92 -3.83
C THR A 170 9.88 -18.09 -3.15
N ASP A 171 9.43 -17.00 -3.79
CA ASP A 171 8.30 -16.22 -3.26
C ASP A 171 7.02 -17.05 -3.17
N ARG A 172 6.71 -17.83 -4.19
CA ARG A 172 5.52 -18.69 -4.23
C ARG A 172 5.57 -19.78 -3.17
N GLN A 173 6.72 -20.46 -3.03
CA GLN A 173 6.92 -21.48 -2.01
C GLN A 173 6.80 -20.91 -0.60
N PHE A 174 7.38 -19.72 -0.34
CA PHE A 174 7.22 -19.03 0.94
C PHE A 174 5.76 -18.69 1.24
N ARG A 175 5.05 -18.15 0.24
CA ARG A 175 3.63 -17.78 0.39
C ARG A 175 2.76 -19.00 0.61
N TYR A 176 3.02 -20.10 -0.10
CA TYR A 176 2.34 -21.38 0.13
C TYR A 176 2.55 -21.89 1.56
N LEU A 177 3.81 -21.86 2.02
CA LEU A 177 4.15 -22.25 3.40
C LEU A 177 3.42 -21.38 4.42
N ARG A 178 3.43 -20.09 4.23
CA ARG A 178 2.78 -19.10 5.10
C ARG A 178 1.26 -19.27 5.13
N ASP A 179 0.64 -19.30 3.94
CA ASP A 179 -0.82 -19.13 3.81
C ASP A 179 -1.57 -20.47 3.96
N ILE A 180 -0.97 -21.58 3.50
CA ILE A 180 -1.64 -22.87 3.41
C ILE A 180 -1.15 -23.84 4.48
N HIS A 181 0.17 -23.96 4.66
CA HIS A 181 0.72 -24.94 5.59
C HIS A 181 0.70 -24.46 7.05
N LEU A 182 1.18 -23.25 7.30
CA LEU A 182 1.24 -22.67 8.64
C LEU A 182 -0.10 -22.00 9.02
N GLY A 183 -0.65 -21.20 8.13
CA GLY A 183 -1.73 -20.27 8.48
C GLY A 183 -1.24 -19.09 9.33
N GLU A 184 -2.14 -18.13 9.55
CA GLU A 184 -1.80 -16.84 10.16
C GLU A 184 -1.17 -17.00 11.57
N ALA A 185 -1.78 -17.76 12.45
CA ALA A 185 -1.34 -17.88 13.85
C ALA A 185 0.06 -18.49 13.99
N GLN A 186 0.36 -19.55 13.22
CA GLN A 186 1.67 -20.19 13.24
C GLN A 186 2.72 -19.35 12.55
N TYR A 187 2.37 -18.72 11.44
CA TYR A 187 3.24 -17.77 10.77
C TYR A 187 3.65 -16.62 11.71
N ASP A 188 2.70 -16.04 12.41
CA ASP A 188 2.96 -15.00 13.41
C ASP A 188 3.88 -15.49 14.55
N ALA A 189 3.66 -16.71 15.03
CA ALA A 189 4.51 -17.28 16.07
C ALA A 189 5.96 -17.48 15.59
N VAL A 190 6.16 -17.94 14.36
CA VAL A 190 7.49 -18.09 13.75
C VAL A 190 8.16 -16.72 13.59
N MET A 191 7.45 -15.74 13.02
CA MET A 191 8.00 -14.39 12.84
C MET A 191 8.34 -13.72 14.17
N ALA A 192 7.46 -13.83 15.18
CA ALA A 192 7.71 -13.30 16.51
C ALA A 192 8.98 -13.91 17.15
N ALA A 193 9.19 -15.21 16.98
CA ALA A 193 10.36 -15.89 17.50
C ALA A 193 11.66 -15.48 16.75
N LEU A 194 11.63 -15.37 15.44
CA LEU A 194 12.76 -14.88 14.64
C LEU A 194 13.14 -13.43 15.03
N ILE A 195 12.14 -12.58 15.21
CA ILE A 195 12.34 -11.20 15.65
C ILE A 195 12.93 -11.17 17.07
N ALA A 196 12.39 -11.97 18.01
CA ALA A 196 12.89 -12.04 19.38
C ALA A 196 14.33 -12.57 19.46
N ALA A 197 14.73 -13.45 18.54
CA ALA A 197 16.10 -13.94 18.43
C ALA A 197 17.08 -12.93 17.78
N SER A 198 16.55 -11.91 17.14
CA SER A 198 17.32 -10.83 16.53
C SER A 198 17.68 -9.74 17.55
N SER A 199 18.61 -8.86 17.19
CA SER A 199 18.94 -7.67 17.99
C SER A 199 18.09 -6.45 17.63
N LEU A 200 16.98 -6.63 16.93
CA LEU A 200 16.16 -5.53 16.43
C LEU A 200 15.48 -4.75 17.57
N PRO A 201 15.71 -3.44 17.70
CA PRO A 201 15.12 -2.64 18.79
C PRO A 201 13.65 -2.30 18.48
N ILE A 202 12.73 -3.25 18.72
CA ILE A 202 11.31 -3.15 18.40
C ILE A 202 10.67 -1.84 18.89
N ALA A 203 11.06 -1.37 20.08
CA ALA A 203 10.51 -0.14 20.66
C ALA A 203 10.78 1.13 19.81
N GLU A 204 11.84 1.11 18.99
CA GLU A 204 12.24 2.26 18.14
C GLU A 204 11.71 2.14 16.71
N ILE A 205 11.11 0.99 16.35
CA ILE A 205 10.72 0.72 14.96
C ILE A 205 9.44 1.47 14.59
N HIS A 206 8.52 1.64 15.53
CA HIS A 206 7.24 2.28 15.27
C HIS A 206 7.39 3.64 14.58
N GLU A 207 8.27 4.50 15.09
CA GLU A 207 8.54 5.83 14.53
C GLU A 207 9.24 5.79 13.16
N LYS A 208 9.89 4.68 12.84
CA LYS A 208 10.54 4.46 11.53
C LYS A 208 9.57 3.95 10.48
N LEU A 209 8.49 3.29 10.90
CA LEU A 209 7.51 2.70 9.98
C LEU A 209 6.40 3.65 9.60
N TRP A 210 5.84 4.40 10.56
CA TRP A 210 4.66 5.22 10.32
C TRP A 210 4.86 6.70 10.57
N MET A 211 4.14 7.50 9.81
CA MET A 211 3.98 8.92 10.07
C MET A 211 3.25 9.11 11.41
N ASP A 212 3.65 10.13 12.15
CA ASP A 212 2.95 10.57 13.35
C ASP A 212 1.89 11.65 13.03
N GLY A 213 1.14 12.05 14.05
CA GLY A 213 0.13 13.09 13.90
C GLY A 213 0.67 14.46 13.50
N LYS A 214 1.96 14.74 13.75
CA LYS A 214 2.60 15.99 13.30
C LYS A 214 2.81 15.95 11.79
N ASN A 215 3.32 14.83 11.26
CA ASN A 215 3.53 14.66 9.82
C ASN A 215 2.22 14.83 9.05
N LEU A 216 1.13 14.21 9.53
CA LEU A 216 -0.17 14.32 8.88
C LEU A 216 -0.74 15.74 8.89
N ARG A 217 -0.58 16.48 9.99
CA ARG A 217 -0.97 17.90 10.03
C ARG A 217 -0.14 18.75 9.07
N GLU A 218 1.16 18.47 8.95
CA GLU A 218 2.05 19.19 8.02
C GLU A 218 1.66 18.91 6.56
N LEU A 219 1.31 17.66 6.23
CA LEU A 219 0.79 17.32 4.89
C LEU A 219 -0.51 18.08 4.59
N ALA A 220 -1.48 18.07 5.52
CA ALA A 220 -2.74 18.79 5.35
C ALA A 220 -2.51 20.31 5.19
N ALA A 221 -1.63 20.89 6.02
CA ALA A 221 -1.28 22.32 5.94
C ALA A 221 -0.56 22.70 4.64
N ALA A 222 0.15 21.75 4.01
CA ALA A 222 0.81 21.95 2.72
C ALA A 222 -0.13 21.75 1.51
N GLY A 223 -1.43 21.49 1.74
CA GLY A 223 -2.42 21.34 0.67
C GLY A 223 -2.57 19.91 0.12
N HIS A 224 -1.94 18.93 0.77
CA HIS A 224 -2.23 17.53 0.47
C HIS A 224 -3.58 17.11 1.05
N VAL A 225 -4.22 16.12 0.46
CA VAL A 225 -5.45 15.52 0.98
C VAL A 225 -5.10 14.30 1.83
N VAL A 226 -5.32 14.41 3.14
CA VAL A 226 -5.20 13.27 4.07
C VAL A 226 -6.55 12.57 4.16
N GLY A 227 -6.60 11.32 3.74
CA GLY A 227 -7.80 10.49 3.71
C GLY A 227 -7.65 9.22 4.56
N THR A 228 -8.72 8.43 4.67
CA THR A 228 -8.72 7.20 5.47
C THR A 228 -8.36 5.97 4.63
N HIS A 229 -7.77 4.97 5.34
CA HIS A 229 -7.50 3.62 4.82
C HIS A 229 -7.96 2.56 5.83
N SER A 230 -9.15 2.73 6.41
CA SER A 230 -9.70 2.03 7.59
C SER A 230 -8.93 2.29 8.90
N HIS A 231 -9.29 1.61 9.97
CA HIS A 231 -8.59 1.71 11.26
C HIS A 231 -7.43 0.73 11.39
N THR A 232 -7.68 -0.57 11.20
CA THR A 232 -6.69 -1.64 11.43
C THR A 232 -6.16 -2.27 10.14
N HIS A 233 -6.59 -1.79 8.98
CA HIS A 233 -6.19 -2.32 7.66
C HIS A 233 -6.48 -3.84 7.50
N PRO A 234 -7.72 -4.30 7.72
CA PRO A 234 -8.05 -5.71 7.58
C PRO A 234 -7.95 -6.15 6.11
N THR A 235 -7.31 -7.30 5.87
CA THR A 235 -7.10 -7.83 4.52
C THR A 235 -8.38 -8.34 3.85
N ARG A 236 -9.43 -8.60 4.64
CA ARG A 236 -10.73 -9.10 4.23
C ARG A 236 -11.85 -8.30 4.89
N ILE A 237 -11.83 -6.97 4.69
CA ILE A 237 -12.77 -6.04 5.34
C ILE A 237 -14.24 -6.40 5.02
N GLU A 238 -14.52 -6.93 3.84
CA GLU A 238 -15.84 -7.38 3.39
C GLU A 238 -16.36 -8.60 4.18
N MET A 239 -15.51 -9.30 4.91
CA MET A 239 -15.89 -10.45 5.74
C MET A 239 -16.22 -10.08 7.19
N LEU A 240 -16.02 -8.83 7.58
CA LEU A 240 -16.32 -8.35 8.92
C LEU A 240 -17.82 -8.34 9.18
N ALA A 241 -18.21 -8.56 10.44
CA ALA A 241 -19.57 -8.33 10.90
C ALA A 241 -19.92 -6.83 10.77
N ASP A 242 -21.20 -6.50 10.61
CA ASP A 242 -21.64 -5.12 10.33
C ASP A 242 -21.13 -4.10 11.35
N GLY A 243 -21.12 -4.46 12.64
CA GLY A 243 -20.63 -3.59 13.71
C GLY A 243 -19.11 -3.35 13.62
N ASP A 244 -18.34 -4.38 13.29
CA ASP A 244 -16.88 -4.29 13.16
C ASP A 244 -16.50 -3.51 11.89
N LEU A 245 -17.19 -3.79 10.77
CA LEU A 245 -17.01 -3.05 9.52
C LEU A 245 -17.27 -1.56 9.71
N ARG A 246 -18.37 -1.21 10.37
CA ARG A 246 -18.71 0.19 10.69
C ARG A 246 -17.65 0.82 11.60
N SER A 247 -17.21 0.10 12.63
CA SER A 247 -16.18 0.57 13.58
C SER A 247 -14.85 0.88 12.89
N GLU A 248 -14.43 0.10 11.89
CA GLU A 248 -13.24 0.34 11.08
C GLU A 248 -13.27 1.73 10.42
N HIS A 249 -14.39 2.10 9.82
CA HIS A 249 -14.54 3.37 9.12
C HIS A 249 -14.80 4.54 10.07
N GLU A 250 -15.71 4.39 11.05
CA GLU A 250 -16.03 5.46 12.02
C GLU A 250 -14.83 5.84 12.88
N THR A 251 -14.08 4.85 13.39
CA THR A 251 -12.89 5.10 14.22
C THR A 251 -11.82 5.83 13.42
N SER A 252 -11.55 5.39 12.20
CA SER A 252 -10.59 6.02 11.32
C SER A 252 -11.00 7.46 10.97
N HIS A 253 -12.25 7.66 10.58
CA HIS A 253 -12.81 8.97 10.26
C HIS A 253 -12.72 9.94 11.45
N GLN A 254 -13.13 9.51 12.64
CA GLN A 254 -13.10 10.35 13.84
C GLN A 254 -11.66 10.73 14.23
N LEU A 255 -10.74 9.75 14.25
CA LEU A 255 -9.35 9.99 14.61
C LEU A 255 -8.66 10.99 13.67
N LEU A 256 -8.88 10.88 12.36
CA LEU A 256 -8.33 11.85 11.42
C LEU A 256 -9.02 13.20 11.52
N SER A 257 -10.33 13.25 11.72
CA SER A 257 -11.07 14.50 11.92
C SER A 257 -10.50 15.29 13.10
N ASP A 258 -10.29 14.63 14.23
CA ASP A 258 -9.72 15.25 15.43
C ASP A 258 -8.27 15.71 15.20
N LEU A 259 -7.51 14.95 14.43
CA LEU A 259 -6.10 15.20 14.18
C LEU A 259 -5.85 16.38 13.24
N ILE A 260 -6.58 16.44 12.13
CA ILE A 260 -6.37 17.45 11.07
C ILE A 260 -7.35 18.62 11.18
N GLY A 261 -8.34 18.55 12.08
CA GLY A 261 -9.29 19.63 12.36
C GLY A 261 -10.42 19.75 11.34
N ALA A 262 -10.59 18.77 10.45
CA ALA A 262 -11.68 18.69 9.46
C ALA A 262 -11.97 17.22 9.12
N PRO A 263 -13.23 16.86 8.79
CA PRO A 263 -13.55 15.50 8.35
C PRO A 263 -12.78 15.11 7.09
N PRO A 264 -12.19 13.91 7.04
CA PRO A 264 -11.58 13.40 5.82
C PRO A 264 -12.65 13.17 4.74
N GLN A 265 -12.41 13.66 3.54
CA GLN A 265 -13.37 13.60 2.43
C GLN A 265 -13.02 12.51 1.41
N ALA A 266 -11.83 11.94 1.50
CA ALA A 266 -11.35 10.91 0.60
C ALA A 266 -10.93 9.65 1.36
N MET A 267 -11.05 8.50 0.70
CA MET A 267 -10.59 7.23 1.25
C MET A 267 -10.01 6.31 0.19
N SER A 268 -9.25 5.29 0.59
CA SER A 268 -8.93 4.16 -0.27
C SER A 268 -9.30 2.83 0.40
N HIS A 269 -9.68 1.85 -0.40
CA HIS A 269 -10.12 0.54 0.10
C HIS A 269 -8.91 -0.33 0.48
N PRO A 270 -8.80 -0.80 1.75
CA PRO A 270 -7.74 -1.69 2.17
C PRO A 270 -7.71 -2.96 1.31
N CYS A 271 -6.54 -3.35 0.85
CA CYS A 271 -6.35 -4.55 0.02
C CYS A 271 -7.28 -4.64 -1.21
N ASN A 272 -7.82 -3.50 -1.67
CA ASN A 272 -8.81 -3.45 -2.75
C ASN A 272 -10.11 -4.25 -2.46
N MET A 273 -10.51 -4.33 -1.17
CA MET A 273 -11.67 -5.10 -0.73
C MET A 273 -12.77 -4.18 -0.19
N TRP A 274 -14.00 -4.40 -0.64
CA TRP A 274 -15.22 -3.70 -0.20
C TRP A 274 -16.46 -4.52 -0.59
N ASP A 275 -17.60 -4.15 -0.04
CA ASP A 275 -18.93 -4.57 -0.48
C ASP A 275 -19.93 -3.41 -0.43
N GLY A 276 -21.21 -3.67 -0.69
CA GLY A 276 -22.25 -2.64 -0.65
C GLY A 276 -22.36 -1.94 0.71
N ARG A 277 -22.19 -2.68 1.82
CA ARG A 277 -22.23 -2.13 3.19
C ARG A 277 -21.12 -1.11 3.41
N THR A 278 -19.92 -1.40 2.88
CA THR A 278 -18.79 -0.46 2.91
C THR A 278 -19.17 0.85 2.24
N LEU A 279 -19.73 0.80 1.03
CA LEU A 279 -20.10 2.00 0.28
C LEU A 279 -21.21 2.81 0.97
N ASP A 280 -22.18 2.14 1.59
CA ASP A 280 -23.25 2.79 2.36
C ASP A 280 -22.69 3.52 3.60
N ILE A 281 -21.75 2.89 4.33
CA ILE A 281 -21.08 3.52 5.48
C ILE A 281 -20.29 4.75 5.06
N LEU A 282 -19.57 4.69 3.93
CA LEU A 282 -18.82 5.83 3.41
C LEU A 282 -19.73 7.01 3.06
N ASP A 283 -20.91 6.72 2.46
CA ASP A 283 -21.92 7.74 2.16
C ASP A 283 -22.46 8.39 3.43
N GLU A 284 -22.83 7.60 4.42
CA GLU A 284 -23.32 8.06 5.72
C GLU A 284 -22.28 8.92 6.47
N LEU A 285 -21.00 8.61 6.38
CA LEU A 285 -19.92 9.36 7.00
C LEU A 285 -19.54 10.63 6.23
N GLY A 286 -20.12 10.85 5.04
CA GLY A 286 -19.92 12.06 4.25
C GLY A 286 -18.63 12.06 3.42
N PHE A 287 -18.06 10.89 3.13
CA PHE A 287 -16.98 10.83 2.17
C PHE A 287 -17.45 11.27 0.78
N GLU A 288 -16.59 11.94 0.05
CA GLU A 288 -16.92 12.49 -1.26
C GLU A 288 -16.41 11.61 -2.39
N ILE A 289 -15.20 11.04 -2.22
CA ILE A 289 -14.56 10.15 -3.18
C ILE A 289 -13.87 8.97 -2.48
N GLY A 290 -13.72 7.87 -3.21
CA GLY A 290 -12.92 6.72 -2.79
C GLY A 290 -12.15 6.11 -3.96
N PHE A 291 -11.07 5.38 -3.64
CA PHE A 291 -10.19 4.79 -4.61
C PHE A 291 -10.13 3.26 -4.45
N ALA A 292 -10.29 2.56 -5.59
CA ALA A 292 -9.90 1.16 -5.74
C ALA A 292 -8.40 1.06 -6.08
N ALA A 293 -7.81 -0.15 -6.01
CA ALA A 293 -6.39 -0.34 -6.32
C ALA A 293 -6.14 -0.87 -7.75
N ARG A 294 -7.16 -0.97 -8.59
CA ARG A 294 -7.04 -1.50 -9.95
C ARG A 294 -7.45 -0.48 -10.99
N LEU A 295 -6.77 -0.54 -12.14
CA LEU A 295 -7.09 0.26 -13.32
C LEU A 295 -8.19 -0.46 -14.12
N GLU A 296 -9.44 -0.31 -13.71
CA GLU A 296 -10.59 -0.86 -14.43
C GLU A 296 -11.27 0.23 -15.25
N VAL A 297 -11.77 -0.16 -16.44
CA VAL A 297 -12.55 0.74 -17.28
C VAL A 297 -13.99 0.71 -16.81
N GLY A 298 -14.51 1.87 -16.44
CA GLY A 298 -15.92 2.03 -16.03
C GLY A 298 -16.09 2.10 -14.50
N GLN A 299 -16.04 3.30 -14.01
CA GLN A 299 -16.30 3.58 -12.60
C GLN A 299 -17.79 3.38 -12.29
N ALA A 300 -18.08 2.44 -11.38
CA ALA A 300 -19.46 2.15 -10.95
C ALA A 300 -19.94 3.03 -9.79
N SER A 301 -19.02 3.73 -9.08
CA SER A 301 -19.33 4.53 -7.89
C SER A 301 -18.29 5.63 -7.69
N ARG A 302 -18.69 6.74 -7.05
CA ARG A 302 -17.76 7.80 -6.63
C ARG A 302 -16.73 7.32 -5.59
N PHE A 303 -16.94 6.15 -5.02
CA PHE A 303 -16.02 5.53 -4.06
C PHE A 303 -15.06 4.53 -4.69
N LEU A 304 -15.01 4.41 -6.04
CA LEU A 304 -14.25 3.41 -6.77
C LEU A 304 -13.45 4.02 -7.93
N TYR A 305 -12.83 5.18 -7.71
CA TYR A 305 -11.92 5.73 -8.72
C TYR A 305 -10.74 4.79 -8.95
N PRO A 306 -10.38 4.50 -10.21
CA PRO A 306 -9.32 3.55 -10.53
C PRO A 306 -7.95 4.09 -10.14
N ARG A 307 -7.03 3.16 -9.87
CA ARG A 307 -5.60 3.47 -9.68
C ARG A 307 -4.73 2.51 -10.46
N HIS A 308 -3.56 2.97 -10.84
CA HIS A 308 -2.54 2.16 -11.51
C HIS A 308 -1.33 2.00 -10.58
N ASP A 309 -0.97 0.75 -10.28
CA ASP A 309 0.15 0.45 -9.41
C ASP A 309 1.46 0.92 -10.04
N HIS A 310 2.34 1.53 -9.23
CA HIS A 310 3.61 2.07 -9.70
C HIS A 310 4.49 1.03 -10.38
N ALA A 311 4.43 -0.26 -10.00
CA ALA A 311 5.24 -1.30 -10.62
C ALA A 311 4.81 -1.56 -12.08
N ASP A 312 3.50 -1.52 -12.35
CA ASP A 312 2.96 -1.65 -13.70
C ASP A 312 3.27 -0.38 -14.53
N VAL A 313 3.18 0.79 -13.91
CA VAL A 313 3.56 2.07 -14.53
C VAL A 313 5.03 2.04 -14.93
N MET A 314 5.95 1.64 -14.05
CA MET A 314 7.38 1.54 -14.32
C MET A 314 7.67 0.54 -15.44
N THR A 315 6.98 -0.59 -15.46
CA THR A 315 7.08 -1.60 -16.54
C THR A 315 6.65 -0.99 -17.89
N PHE A 316 5.53 -0.29 -17.92
CA PHE A 316 5.07 0.40 -19.13
C PHE A 316 6.08 1.44 -19.63
N LEU A 317 6.65 2.21 -18.70
CA LEU A 317 7.65 3.25 -19.01
C LEU A 317 9.03 2.68 -19.36
N GLY A 318 9.26 1.37 -19.21
CA GLY A 318 10.55 0.74 -19.46
C GLY A 318 11.62 1.13 -18.43
N MET A 319 11.23 1.30 -17.17
CA MET A 319 12.10 1.57 -16.02
C MET A 319 12.49 0.29 -15.28
N ARG A 320 11.86 -0.82 -15.59
CA ARG A 320 12.14 -2.18 -15.06
C ARG A 320 12.21 -3.18 -16.19
#